data_461befc835f9a804f09b91484677efe2
#
_entry.id   461befc835f9a804f09b91484677efe2
#
_cell.length_a   1.000
_cell.length_b   1.000
_cell.length_c   1.000
_cell.angle_alpha   90.00
_cell.angle_beta   90.00
_cell.angle_gamma   90.00
#
_symmetry.space_group_name_H-M   'P 1'
#
loop_
_entity.id
_entity.type
_entity.pdbx_description
1 polymer ?
#
loop_
_entity_poly.entity_id
_entity_poly.type
_entity_poly.pdbx_seq_one_letter_code
_entity_poly.pdbx_strand_id
1 'polypeptide(L)'
;LWSDGDVPTTSEKFAAFDVGALRAQAVRVAGEAATLVADARAAGLTDVTTKSTETDVVTGSDRAAERLIRQRLGEWWPGVPVIGEEEGGSAPGGGLSWVVDPIDGTVNYLYGYPWYGVSVAAQVDGVSVAGAIVEPASGRVWEAARGQGASLAGQR
;
A
#
# COMPACT_ATOMS: atom_id res chain seq x y z
N LEU A 1 24.66 -15.85 31.91
CA LEU A 1 23.86 -14.74 32.48
C LEU A 1 23.62 -13.75 31.36
N TRP A 2 22.46 -13.87 30.71
CA TRP A 2 21.93 -12.86 29.79
C TRP A 2 21.25 -11.82 30.68
N SER A 3 21.72 -10.59 30.65
CA SER A 3 21.06 -9.47 31.31
C SER A 3 19.79 -9.11 30.53
N ASP A 4 18.65 -9.06 31.21
CA ASP A 4 17.36 -8.55 30.68
C ASP A 4 17.38 -7.03 30.44
N GLY A 5 18.45 -6.52 29.83
CA GLY A 5 18.64 -5.13 29.49
C GLY A 5 18.23 -4.89 28.04
N ASP A 6 17.20 -4.08 27.85
CA ASP A 6 16.88 -3.32 26.65
C ASP A 6 16.30 -4.06 25.43
N VAL A 7 15.28 -4.88 25.61
CA VAL A 7 14.31 -5.08 24.52
C VAL A 7 13.34 -3.90 24.56
N PRO A 8 13.38 -2.98 23.57
CA PRO A 8 12.47 -1.85 23.56
C PRO A 8 11.02 -2.33 23.61
N THR A 9 10.21 -1.68 24.43
CA THR A 9 8.78 -1.99 24.47
C THR A 9 8.16 -1.75 23.09
N THR A 10 7.08 -2.45 22.76
CA THR A 10 6.36 -2.27 21.48
C THR A 10 6.00 -0.80 21.22
N SER A 11 5.77 -0.01 22.28
CA SER A 11 5.47 1.42 22.17
C SER A 11 6.71 2.26 21.78
N GLU A 12 7.88 1.93 22.32
CA GLU A 12 9.13 2.66 22.04
C GLU A 12 9.63 2.41 20.61
N LYS A 13 9.45 1.21 20.07
CA LYS A 13 9.84 0.88 18.69
C LYS A 13 9.14 1.75 17.64
N PHE A 14 7.88 2.11 17.87
CA PHE A 14 7.11 2.95 16.94
C PHE A 14 7.33 4.45 17.15
N ALA A 15 7.80 4.86 18.33
CA ALA A 15 8.07 6.27 18.65
C ALA A 15 9.18 6.88 17.79
N ALA A 16 10.04 6.06 17.19
CA ALA A 16 11.09 6.50 16.28
C ALA A 16 10.55 6.96 14.91
N PHE A 17 9.28 6.66 14.59
CA PHE A 17 8.69 6.96 13.30
C PHE A 17 7.54 7.97 13.44
N ASP A 18 7.53 8.99 12.60
CA ASP A 18 6.37 9.87 12.46
C ASP A 18 5.26 9.15 11.67
N VAL A 19 4.38 8.47 12.40
CA VAL A 19 3.28 7.69 11.80
C VAL A 19 2.28 8.59 11.04
N GLY A 20 2.20 9.87 11.41
CA GLY A 20 1.40 10.86 10.67
C GLY A 20 2.00 11.17 9.31
N ALA A 21 3.33 11.34 9.24
CA ALA A 21 4.04 11.51 7.98
C ALA A 21 3.94 10.25 7.11
N LEU A 22 4.09 9.05 7.69
CA LEU A 22 3.92 7.79 6.96
C LEU A 22 2.50 7.65 6.38
N ARG A 23 1.46 8.00 7.16
CA ARG A 23 0.08 8.04 6.67
C ARG A 23 -0.08 9.00 5.51
N ALA A 24 0.43 10.23 5.61
CA ALA A 24 0.34 11.22 4.55
C ALA A 24 1.02 10.74 3.25
N GLN A 25 2.15 10.04 3.36
CA GLN A 25 2.83 9.44 2.21
C GLN A 25 2.02 8.28 1.60
N ALA A 26 1.43 7.41 2.44
CA ALA A 26 0.54 6.35 1.97
C ALA A 26 -0.65 6.91 1.18
N VAL A 27 -1.33 7.93 1.72
CA VAL A 27 -2.44 8.63 1.04
C VAL A 27 -2.00 9.20 -0.31
N ARG A 28 -0.86 9.88 -0.32
CA ARG A 28 -0.37 10.53 -1.53
C ARG A 28 -0.06 9.50 -2.63
N VAL A 29 0.72 8.47 -2.33
CA VAL A 29 1.11 7.50 -3.36
C VAL A 29 -0.06 6.63 -3.80
N ALA A 30 -0.95 6.23 -2.88
CA ALA A 30 -2.17 5.51 -3.23
C ALA A 30 -3.09 6.35 -4.13
N GLY A 31 -3.17 7.66 -3.90
CA GLY A 31 -3.93 8.58 -4.74
C GLY A 31 -3.35 8.74 -6.15
N GLU A 32 -2.02 8.85 -6.28
CA GLU A 32 -1.35 8.88 -7.58
C GLU A 32 -1.60 7.57 -8.37
N ALA A 33 -1.48 6.42 -7.70
CA ALA A 33 -1.74 5.12 -8.31
C ALA A 33 -3.24 4.93 -8.65
N ALA A 34 -4.15 5.37 -7.79
CA ALA A 34 -5.59 5.31 -8.05
C ALA A 34 -5.99 6.11 -9.30
N THR A 35 -5.36 7.26 -9.53
CA THR A 35 -5.56 8.06 -10.75
C THR A 35 -5.10 7.28 -11.98
N LEU A 36 -3.90 6.68 -11.95
CA LEU A 36 -3.40 5.83 -13.03
C LEU A 36 -4.34 4.67 -13.33
N VAL A 37 -4.82 3.99 -12.28
CA VAL A 37 -5.75 2.84 -12.40
C VAL A 37 -7.09 3.27 -13.03
N ALA A 38 -7.64 4.41 -12.61
CA ALA A 38 -8.87 4.95 -13.18
C ALA A 38 -8.71 5.33 -14.66
N ASP A 39 -7.61 6.00 -15.02
CA ASP A 39 -7.31 6.41 -16.39
C ASP A 39 -7.11 5.18 -17.29
N ALA A 40 -6.38 4.17 -16.82
CA ALA A 40 -6.18 2.92 -17.54
C ALA A 40 -7.51 2.19 -17.78
N ARG A 41 -8.42 2.19 -16.79
CA ARG A 41 -9.76 1.60 -16.93
C ARG A 41 -10.57 2.33 -17.99
N ALA A 42 -10.51 3.66 -18.00
CA ALA A 42 -11.22 4.50 -18.98
C ALA A 42 -10.68 4.31 -20.42
N ALA A 43 -9.37 4.07 -20.56
CA ALA A 43 -8.73 3.83 -21.84
C ALA A 43 -8.96 2.42 -22.40
N GLY A 44 -9.46 1.49 -21.59
CA GLY A 44 -9.66 0.07 -21.93
C GLY A 44 -8.56 -0.81 -21.37
N LEU A 45 -8.94 -2.03 -20.99
CA LEU A 45 -8.01 -2.97 -20.34
C LEU A 45 -7.06 -3.60 -21.37
N THR A 46 -5.78 -3.67 -21.00
CA THR A 46 -4.73 -4.35 -21.78
C THR A 46 -4.02 -5.40 -20.91
N ASP A 47 -3.43 -6.40 -21.58
CA ASP A 47 -2.54 -7.37 -20.94
C ASP A 47 -3.14 -8.12 -19.74
N VAL A 48 -4.37 -8.62 -19.91
CA VAL A 48 -5.01 -9.47 -18.89
C VAL A 48 -4.34 -10.84 -18.91
N THR A 49 -3.77 -11.25 -17.79
CA THR A 49 -3.13 -12.57 -17.61
C THR A 49 -3.57 -13.20 -16.30
N THR A 50 -3.41 -14.53 -16.18
CA THR A 50 -3.66 -15.26 -14.93
C THR A 50 -2.34 -15.62 -14.28
N LYS A 51 -2.23 -15.53 -12.95
CA LYS A 51 -1.03 -15.89 -12.18
C LYS A 51 -0.97 -17.40 -11.91
N SER A 52 -1.80 -17.87 -10.98
CA SER A 52 -1.74 -19.24 -10.47
C SER A 52 -3.01 -20.04 -10.71
N THR A 53 -4.16 -19.40 -10.81
CA THR A 53 -5.48 -19.99 -11.06
C THR A 53 -6.27 -19.12 -12.05
N GLU A 54 -7.37 -19.65 -12.59
CA GLU A 54 -8.26 -18.88 -13.49
C GLU A 54 -8.87 -17.64 -12.83
N THR A 55 -8.90 -17.60 -11.50
CA THR A 55 -9.42 -16.46 -10.70
C THR A 55 -8.33 -15.52 -10.20
N ASP A 56 -7.07 -15.89 -10.32
CA ASP A 56 -5.92 -15.07 -9.93
C ASP A 56 -5.44 -14.25 -11.15
N VAL A 57 -6.18 -13.21 -11.44
CA VAL A 57 -6.01 -12.37 -12.62
C VAL A 57 -5.17 -11.14 -12.29
N VAL A 58 -4.23 -10.82 -13.17
CA VAL A 58 -3.48 -9.58 -13.14
C VAL A 58 -3.60 -8.84 -14.47
N THR A 59 -3.70 -7.54 -14.42
CA THR A 59 -3.75 -6.69 -15.61
C THR A 59 -2.46 -5.89 -15.80
N GLY A 60 -2.30 -5.30 -16.97
CA GLY A 60 -1.22 -4.34 -17.21
C GLY A 60 -1.29 -3.14 -16.24
N SER A 61 -2.50 -2.81 -15.77
CA SER A 61 -2.73 -1.72 -14.82
C SER A 61 -2.19 -2.03 -13.43
N ASP A 62 -2.34 -3.26 -12.92
CA ASP A 62 -1.78 -3.71 -11.63
C ASP A 62 -0.26 -3.50 -11.62
N ARG A 63 0.42 -4.03 -12.63
CA ARG A 63 1.87 -3.91 -12.77
C ARG A 63 2.32 -2.45 -12.95
N ALA A 64 1.57 -1.64 -13.68
CA ALA A 64 1.90 -0.23 -13.86
C ALA A 64 1.72 0.57 -12.57
N ALA A 65 0.65 0.32 -11.83
CA ALA A 65 0.39 0.95 -10.54
C ALA A 65 1.44 0.56 -9.49
N GLU A 66 1.81 -0.74 -9.40
CA GLU A 66 2.86 -1.16 -8.47
C GLU A 66 4.21 -0.51 -8.80
N ARG A 67 4.60 -0.43 -10.07
CA ARG A 67 5.84 0.25 -10.47
C ARG A 67 5.83 1.74 -10.10
N LEU A 68 4.71 2.44 -10.30
CA LEU A 68 4.56 3.83 -9.87
C LEU A 68 4.76 3.97 -8.36
N ILE A 69 4.09 3.12 -7.57
CA ILE A 69 4.18 3.14 -6.11
C ILE A 69 5.63 2.90 -5.67
N ARG A 70 6.30 1.88 -6.22
CA ARG A 70 7.70 1.54 -5.91
C ARG A 70 8.65 2.69 -6.26
N GLN A 71 8.46 3.32 -7.41
CA GLN A 71 9.26 4.46 -7.82
C GLN A 71 9.12 5.61 -6.82
N ARG A 72 7.90 6.02 -6.50
CA ARG A 72 7.62 7.12 -5.57
C ARG A 72 8.15 6.86 -4.17
N LEU A 73 7.89 5.67 -3.64
CA LEU A 73 8.38 5.30 -2.32
C LEU A 73 9.91 5.20 -2.31
N GLY A 74 10.55 4.72 -3.38
CA GLY A 74 12.01 4.69 -3.51
C GLY A 74 12.63 6.08 -3.56
N GLU A 75 11.97 7.06 -4.20
CA GLU A 75 12.39 8.46 -4.23
C GLU A 75 12.28 9.12 -2.84
N TRP A 76 11.20 8.87 -2.10
CA TRP A 76 10.95 9.52 -0.81
C TRP A 76 11.62 8.81 0.38
N TRP A 77 11.78 7.49 0.27
CA TRP A 77 12.32 6.61 1.30
C TRP A 77 13.42 5.70 0.75
N PRO A 78 14.58 6.25 0.34
CA PRO A 78 15.65 5.45 -0.24
C PRO A 78 16.09 4.32 0.69
N GLY A 79 16.15 3.10 0.15
CA GLY A 79 16.56 1.91 0.90
C GLY A 79 15.47 1.25 1.75
N VAL A 80 14.26 1.84 1.86
CA VAL A 80 13.14 1.18 2.55
C VAL A 80 12.51 0.15 1.61
N PRO A 81 12.38 -1.13 2.03
CA PRO A 81 11.79 -2.17 1.20
C PRO A 81 10.33 -1.91 0.87
N VAL A 82 9.94 -2.27 -0.36
CA VAL A 82 8.53 -2.32 -0.79
C VAL A 82 8.17 -3.77 -1.09
N ILE A 83 7.15 -4.28 -0.44
CA ILE A 83 6.58 -5.61 -0.62
C ILE A 83 5.28 -5.44 -1.37
N GLY A 84 5.22 -5.91 -2.60
CA GLY A 84 4.05 -5.79 -3.47
C GLY A 84 3.45 -7.14 -3.81
N GLU A 85 2.23 -7.12 -4.27
CA GLU A 85 1.52 -8.32 -4.71
C GLU A 85 2.07 -8.83 -6.04
N GLU A 86 2.43 -7.91 -6.96
CA GLU A 86 2.81 -8.25 -8.33
C GLU A 86 4.30 -8.61 -8.47
N GLU A 87 5.17 -7.77 -7.93
CA GLU A 87 6.62 -7.93 -8.05
C GLU A 87 7.25 -8.54 -6.78
N GLY A 88 6.41 -8.86 -5.77
CA GLY A 88 6.87 -9.46 -4.52
C GLY A 88 7.76 -8.52 -3.70
N GLY A 89 8.75 -9.09 -3.06
CA GLY A 89 9.67 -8.37 -2.19
C GLY A 89 9.74 -9.00 -0.80
N SER A 90 10.69 -8.55 -0.01
CA SER A 90 10.84 -8.95 1.39
C SER A 90 11.48 -7.84 2.20
N ALA A 91 11.25 -7.85 3.51
CA ALA A 91 11.89 -6.95 4.46
C ALA A 91 12.74 -7.75 5.46
N PRO A 92 13.86 -8.32 5.01
CA PRO A 92 14.74 -9.08 5.88
C PRO A 92 15.39 -8.15 6.91
N GLY A 93 15.37 -8.53 8.18
CA GLY A 93 16.04 -7.77 9.25
C GLY A 93 15.16 -6.77 9.99
N GLY A 94 13.87 -6.69 9.67
CA GLY A 94 12.94 -5.80 10.38
C GLY A 94 13.07 -4.31 9.96
N GLY A 95 12.54 -3.42 10.80
CA GLY A 95 12.49 -1.99 10.53
C GLY A 95 11.30 -1.58 9.66
N LEU A 96 11.40 -0.38 9.06
CA LEU A 96 10.36 0.16 8.21
C LEU A 96 10.31 -0.59 6.86
N SER A 97 9.12 -0.92 6.41
CA SER A 97 8.82 -1.43 5.07
C SER A 97 7.47 -0.91 4.60
N TRP A 98 7.26 -0.93 3.28
CA TRP A 98 5.97 -0.66 2.68
C TRP A 98 5.36 -1.95 2.15
N VAL A 99 4.06 -2.13 2.40
CA VAL A 99 3.28 -3.25 1.84
C VAL A 99 2.21 -2.64 0.95
N VAL A 100 2.14 -3.10 -0.29
CA VAL A 100 1.28 -2.49 -1.30
C VAL A 100 0.51 -3.55 -2.07
N ASP A 101 -0.75 -3.23 -2.36
CA ASP A 101 -1.60 -3.94 -3.30
C ASP A 101 -2.10 -2.89 -4.31
N PRO A 102 -1.66 -2.98 -5.57
CA PRO A 102 -1.94 -1.97 -6.58
C PRO A 102 -3.41 -1.95 -7.01
N ILE A 103 -4.09 -3.09 -7.02
CA ILE A 103 -5.54 -3.19 -7.29
C ILE A 103 -6.14 -4.33 -6.47
N ASP A 104 -6.44 -4.06 -5.19
CA ASP A 104 -7.28 -4.96 -4.40
C ASP A 104 -8.67 -5.06 -5.05
N GLY A 105 -9.05 -6.26 -5.43
CA GLY A 105 -10.27 -6.50 -6.19
C GLY A 105 -10.08 -6.46 -7.72
N THR A 106 -8.98 -6.99 -8.25
CA THR A 106 -8.66 -7.05 -9.69
C THR A 106 -9.79 -7.65 -10.53
N VAL A 107 -10.51 -8.65 -10.02
CA VAL A 107 -11.67 -9.23 -10.70
C VAL A 107 -12.79 -8.20 -10.86
N ASN A 108 -13.10 -7.42 -9.83
CA ASN A 108 -14.07 -6.34 -9.91
C ASN A 108 -13.64 -5.27 -10.91
N TYR A 109 -12.36 -4.89 -10.86
CA TYR A 109 -11.76 -3.97 -11.80
C TYR A 109 -11.92 -4.46 -13.24
N LEU A 110 -11.62 -5.74 -13.52
CA LEU A 110 -11.74 -6.35 -14.83
C LEU A 110 -13.18 -6.29 -15.39
N TYR A 111 -14.16 -6.65 -14.56
CA TYR A 111 -15.57 -6.65 -14.95
C TYR A 111 -16.26 -5.28 -14.87
N GLY A 112 -15.56 -4.23 -14.42
CA GLY A 112 -16.11 -2.88 -14.35
C GLY A 112 -16.99 -2.62 -13.14
N TYR A 113 -16.92 -3.46 -12.12
CA TYR A 113 -17.54 -3.17 -10.83
C TYR A 113 -16.71 -2.12 -10.08
N PRO A 114 -17.36 -1.12 -9.42
CA PRO A 114 -16.65 0.00 -8.80
C PRO A 114 -15.97 -0.31 -7.46
N TRP A 115 -15.95 -1.58 -7.04
CA TRP A 115 -15.43 -2.03 -5.73
C TRP A 115 -14.03 -2.62 -5.87
N TYR A 116 -13.07 -1.75 -6.05
CA TYR A 116 -11.65 -2.07 -6.04
C TYR A 116 -10.88 -0.86 -5.46
N GLY A 117 -9.71 -1.11 -4.91
CA GLY A 117 -8.93 -0.09 -4.23
C GLY A 117 -7.43 -0.25 -4.43
N VAL A 118 -6.70 0.84 -4.25
CA VAL A 118 -5.26 0.85 -4.11
C VAL A 118 -4.93 0.88 -2.63
N SER A 119 -4.22 -0.11 -2.14
CA SER A 119 -3.85 -0.24 -0.72
C SER A 119 -2.35 -0.04 -0.52
N VAL A 120 -1.99 0.85 0.42
CA VAL A 120 -0.59 1.13 0.80
C VAL A 120 -0.47 1.21 2.31
N ALA A 121 0.39 0.40 2.90
CA ALA A 121 0.64 0.38 4.33
C ALA A 121 2.13 0.51 4.65
N ALA A 122 2.45 1.31 5.67
CA ALA A 122 3.75 1.33 6.31
C ALA A 122 3.75 0.33 7.47
N GLN A 123 4.75 -0.55 7.50
CA GLN A 123 4.96 -1.53 8.57
C GLN A 123 6.31 -1.28 9.24
N VAL A 124 6.34 -1.49 10.55
CA VAL A 124 7.58 -1.55 11.33
C VAL A 124 7.66 -2.92 11.97
N ASP A 125 8.71 -3.68 11.68
CA ASP A 125 8.89 -5.06 12.15
C ASP A 125 7.67 -5.96 11.82
N GLY A 126 7.06 -5.77 10.64
CA GLY A 126 5.88 -6.52 10.19
C GLY A 126 4.54 -6.06 10.81
N VAL A 127 4.54 -5.01 11.63
CA VAL A 127 3.32 -4.45 12.23
C VAL A 127 2.91 -3.19 11.48
N SER A 128 1.69 -3.14 10.95
CA SER A 128 1.17 -1.94 10.28
C SER A 128 1.02 -0.78 11.26
N VAL A 129 1.66 0.35 10.93
CA VAL A 129 1.66 1.57 11.77
C VAL A 129 0.93 2.73 11.12
N ALA A 130 0.82 2.76 9.80
CA ALA A 130 0.03 3.73 9.07
C ALA A 130 -0.38 3.13 7.71
N GLY A 131 -1.43 3.65 7.10
CA GLY A 131 -1.82 3.20 5.78
C GLY A 131 -2.98 4.01 5.20
N ALA A 132 -3.22 3.77 3.92
CA ALA A 132 -4.34 4.31 3.18
C ALA A 132 -4.87 3.29 2.17
N ILE A 133 -6.18 3.38 1.93
CA ILE A 133 -6.86 2.73 0.80
C ILE A 133 -7.57 3.83 0.02
N VAL A 134 -7.34 3.86 -1.28
CA VAL A 134 -8.03 4.79 -2.18
C VAL A 134 -8.89 3.97 -3.15
N GLU A 135 -10.17 4.27 -3.21
CA GLU A 135 -11.12 3.69 -4.15
C GLU A 135 -11.16 4.55 -5.43
N PRO A 136 -10.59 4.10 -6.57
CA PRO A 136 -10.45 4.93 -7.76
C PRO A 136 -11.80 5.36 -8.35
N ALA A 137 -12.80 4.49 -8.24
CA ALA A 137 -14.13 4.73 -8.83
C ALA A 137 -14.90 5.86 -8.15
N SER A 138 -14.72 6.06 -6.83
CA SER A 138 -15.46 7.08 -6.05
C SER A 138 -14.58 8.22 -5.57
N GLY A 139 -13.25 8.06 -5.62
CA GLY A 139 -12.29 8.98 -5.01
C GLY A 139 -12.27 8.95 -3.48
N ARG A 140 -12.93 7.97 -2.84
CA ARG A 140 -12.91 7.83 -1.38
C ARG A 140 -11.53 7.43 -0.91
N VAL A 141 -11.12 8.02 0.22
CA VAL A 141 -9.83 7.76 0.87
C VAL A 141 -10.10 7.33 2.31
N TRP A 142 -9.74 6.09 2.63
CA TRP A 142 -9.64 5.62 4.01
C TRP A 142 -8.18 5.71 4.43
N GLU A 143 -7.94 6.26 5.59
CA GLU A 143 -6.59 6.41 6.13
C GLU A 143 -6.57 6.16 7.62
N ALA A 144 -5.46 5.62 8.11
CA ALA A 144 -5.26 5.38 9.53
C ALA A 144 -3.78 5.53 9.91
N ALA A 145 -3.56 5.91 11.17
CA ALA A 145 -2.25 5.82 11.77
C ALA A 145 -2.37 5.36 13.23
N ARG A 146 -1.40 4.57 13.67
CA ARG A 146 -1.36 4.02 15.01
C ARG A 146 -1.43 5.12 16.07
N GLY A 147 -2.38 5.02 17.00
CA GLY A 147 -2.62 6.03 18.02
C GLY A 147 -3.32 7.32 17.55
N GLN A 148 -3.58 7.48 16.25
CA GLN A 148 -4.25 8.66 15.70
C GLN A 148 -5.67 8.36 15.16
N GLY A 149 -6.09 7.09 15.22
CA GLY A 149 -7.39 6.64 14.72
C GLY A 149 -7.42 6.49 13.20
N ALA A 150 -8.64 6.32 12.68
CA ALA A 150 -8.91 6.19 11.25
C ALA A 150 -9.90 7.28 10.80
N SER A 151 -9.85 7.61 9.52
CA SER A 151 -10.79 8.54 8.90
C SER A 151 -11.18 8.09 7.49
N LEU A 152 -12.35 8.54 7.05
CA LEU A 152 -12.84 8.45 5.69
C LEU A 152 -12.97 9.87 5.14
N ALA A 153 -12.23 10.20 4.08
CA ALA A 153 -12.25 11.53 3.47
C ALA A 153 -12.01 12.67 4.51
N GLY A 154 -11.12 12.44 5.48
CA GLY A 154 -10.82 13.40 6.54
C GLY A 154 -11.83 13.45 7.70
N GLN A 155 -12.90 12.67 7.64
CA GLN A 155 -13.89 12.57 8.73
C GLN A 155 -13.62 11.32 9.57
N ARG A 156 -13.54 11.50 10.90
CA ARG A 156 -13.38 10.42 11.88
C ARG A 156 -14.72 9.77 12.19
#